data_ee965365ac9aa2e74f226fd353d95175
#
_entry.id   ee965365ac9aa2e74f226fd353d95175
#
_cell.length_a   1.000
_cell.length_b   1.000
_cell.length_c   1.000
_cell.angle_alpha   90.00
_cell.angle_beta   90.00
_cell.angle_gamma   90.00
#
_symmetry.space_group_name_H-M   'P 1'
#
loop_
_entity.id
_entity.type
_entity.pdbx_description
1 polymer ?
#
loop_
_entity_poly.entity_id
_entity_poly.type
_entity_poly.pdbx_seq_one_letter_code
_entity_poly.pdbx_strand_id
1 'polypeptide(L)'
;MKETRICIIGGGGRLWAIQFMKDLAYNTMTHGTLVLYDIDKEAARNNIAVANQVFAVNKSEGRFNVIAIDDLGEALSGCDMVIISIEPGKTECRYGDLVLPEQYGILQSVGDTTGPGGIMRARRALPIFFDLAKKIEQFCPDAWVINYTNPMTLCTAALYKAFPAIKALGCCHKAVSYTNLTLPAN
;
A
#
# COMPACT_ATOMS: atom_id res chain seq x y z
N MET A 1 11.55 -7.77 -22.21
CA MET A 1 11.24 -7.62 -20.77
C MET A 1 9.90 -8.29 -20.52
N LYS A 2 9.73 -8.97 -19.37
CA LYS A 2 8.45 -9.59 -19.02
C LYS A 2 7.43 -8.50 -18.72
N GLU A 3 6.23 -8.63 -19.25
CA GLU A 3 5.10 -7.78 -18.86
C GLU A 3 4.74 -8.06 -17.40
N THR A 4 4.57 -7.01 -16.62
CA THR A 4 4.32 -7.10 -15.17
C THR A 4 2.95 -6.54 -14.83
N ARG A 5 2.14 -7.30 -14.08
CA ARG A 5 0.86 -6.85 -13.57
C ARG A 5 1.00 -6.46 -12.09
N ILE A 6 0.76 -5.18 -11.81
CA ILE A 6 0.90 -4.59 -10.47
C ILE A 6 -0.48 -4.13 -10.00
N CYS A 7 -0.90 -4.53 -8.79
CA CYS A 7 -2.12 -4.03 -8.16
C CYS A 7 -1.77 -3.11 -6.99
N ILE A 8 -2.36 -1.91 -6.97
CA ILE A 8 -2.31 -1.00 -5.81
C ILE A 8 -3.64 -1.09 -5.08
N ILE A 9 -3.64 -1.69 -3.88
CA ILE A 9 -4.74 -1.65 -2.91
C ILE A 9 -4.62 -0.33 -2.13
N GLY A 10 -5.59 0.55 -2.27
CA GLY A 10 -5.51 1.97 -1.91
C GLY A 10 -5.18 2.85 -3.12
N GLY A 11 -5.54 2.37 -4.33
CA GLY A 11 -5.28 3.03 -5.61
C GLY A 11 -5.97 4.38 -5.80
N GLY A 12 -6.99 4.70 -4.98
CA GLY A 12 -7.62 6.02 -4.91
C GLY A 12 -6.86 7.03 -4.05
N GLY A 13 -5.79 6.63 -3.37
CA GLY A 13 -5.00 7.48 -2.48
C GLY A 13 -4.36 8.67 -3.20
N ARG A 14 -4.42 9.86 -2.56
CA ARG A 14 -3.92 11.12 -3.16
C ARG A 14 -2.41 11.34 -3.00
N LEU A 15 -1.75 10.59 -2.12
CA LEU A 15 -0.32 10.74 -1.87
C LEU A 15 0.46 9.51 -2.33
N TRP A 16 0.29 8.37 -1.67
CA TRP A 16 1.10 7.18 -1.93
C TRP A 16 0.82 6.54 -3.29
N ALA A 17 -0.45 6.44 -3.70
CA ALA A 17 -0.77 5.90 -5.03
C ALA A 17 -0.12 6.73 -6.14
N ILE A 18 -0.17 8.07 -6.03
CA ILE A 18 0.47 8.97 -7.00
C ILE A 18 2.00 8.85 -6.93
N GLN A 19 2.58 8.70 -5.75
CA GLN A 19 4.03 8.51 -5.62
C GLN A 19 4.48 7.22 -6.31
N PHE A 20 3.77 6.10 -6.12
CA PHE A 20 4.08 4.86 -6.83
C PHE A 20 3.96 4.99 -8.35
N MET A 21 2.97 5.73 -8.84
CA MET A 21 2.85 6.04 -10.28
C MET A 21 4.05 6.82 -10.80
N LYS A 22 4.55 7.80 -10.02
CA LYS A 22 5.77 8.55 -10.36
C LYS A 22 6.99 7.64 -10.39
N ASP A 23 7.18 6.79 -9.39
CA ASP A 23 8.31 5.87 -9.32
C ASP A 23 8.29 4.88 -10.49
N LEU A 24 7.12 4.37 -10.87
CA LEU A 24 6.95 3.54 -12.06
C LEU A 24 7.22 4.30 -13.37
N ALA A 25 6.86 5.58 -13.44
CA ALA A 25 7.14 6.41 -14.60
C ALA A 25 8.65 6.66 -14.80
N TYR A 26 9.42 6.76 -13.71
CA TYR A 26 10.88 6.87 -13.77
C TYR A 26 11.56 5.52 -14.05
N ASN A 27 10.97 4.41 -13.66
CA ASN A 27 11.56 3.08 -13.85
C ASN A 27 11.46 2.64 -15.31
N THR A 28 12.62 2.49 -15.96
CA THR A 28 12.71 2.08 -17.37
C THR A 28 12.77 0.55 -17.57
N MET A 29 12.84 -0.22 -16.47
CA MET A 29 13.06 -1.67 -16.54
C MET A 29 11.76 -2.48 -16.56
N THR A 30 10.62 -1.86 -16.24
CA THR A 30 9.32 -2.54 -16.12
C THR A 30 8.27 -1.88 -17.01
N HIS A 31 7.35 -2.68 -17.52
CA HIS A 31 6.17 -2.26 -18.28
C HIS A 31 5.04 -3.26 -18.04
N GLY A 32 3.80 -2.89 -18.36
CA GLY A 32 2.68 -3.82 -18.23
C GLY A 32 1.36 -3.17 -17.81
N THR A 33 0.68 -3.77 -16.85
CA THR A 33 -0.62 -3.29 -16.37
C THR A 33 -0.53 -2.84 -14.93
N LEU A 34 -1.03 -1.62 -14.65
CA LEU A 34 -1.21 -1.08 -13.33
C LEU A 34 -2.68 -1.08 -12.96
N VAL A 35 -3.06 -1.91 -12.00
CA VAL A 35 -4.43 -2.05 -11.51
C VAL A 35 -4.59 -1.18 -10.26
N LEU A 36 -5.58 -0.31 -10.27
CA LEU A 36 -5.96 0.51 -9.12
C LEU A 36 -7.22 -0.10 -8.49
N TYR A 37 -7.10 -0.54 -7.25
CA TYR A 37 -8.23 -0.98 -6.44
C TYR A 37 -8.37 -0.08 -5.21
N ASP A 38 -9.58 0.36 -4.93
CA ASP A 38 -9.94 1.08 -3.70
C ASP A 38 -11.37 0.75 -3.28
N ILE A 39 -11.68 0.93 -2.00
CA ILE A 39 -13.07 0.90 -1.52
C ILE A 39 -13.86 2.11 -2.06
N ASP A 40 -13.17 3.25 -2.23
CA ASP A 40 -13.66 4.41 -2.99
C ASP A 40 -13.36 4.21 -4.49
N LYS A 41 -14.35 3.60 -5.17
CA LYS A 41 -14.24 3.25 -6.60
C LYS A 41 -14.07 4.47 -7.50
N GLU A 42 -14.70 5.57 -7.12
CA GLU A 42 -14.60 6.82 -7.88
C GLU A 42 -13.21 7.42 -7.76
N ALA A 43 -12.62 7.45 -6.57
CA ALA A 43 -11.26 7.90 -6.37
C ALA A 43 -10.24 7.07 -7.16
N ALA A 44 -10.41 5.74 -7.21
CA ALA A 44 -9.55 4.87 -8.02
C ALA A 44 -9.66 5.20 -9.52
N ARG A 45 -10.88 5.39 -10.05
CA ARG A 45 -11.11 5.78 -11.46
C ARG A 45 -10.50 7.15 -11.78
N ASN A 46 -10.67 8.13 -10.89
CA ASN A 46 -10.12 9.47 -11.08
C ASN A 46 -8.59 9.44 -11.15
N ASN A 47 -7.94 8.54 -10.42
CA ASN A 47 -6.49 8.38 -10.45
C ASN A 47 -5.95 7.78 -11.76
N ILE A 48 -6.79 7.22 -12.65
CA ILE A 48 -6.37 6.83 -14.01
C ILE A 48 -5.91 8.06 -14.80
N ALA A 49 -6.68 9.15 -14.75
CA ALA A 49 -6.31 10.39 -15.44
C ALA A 49 -5.00 10.98 -14.87
N VAL A 50 -4.85 10.93 -13.54
CA VAL A 50 -3.62 11.37 -12.86
C VAL A 50 -2.42 10.51 -13.29
N ALA A 51 -2.58 9.20 -13.34
CA ALA A 51 -1.54 8.28 -13.79
C ALA A 51 -1.08 8.60 -15.22
N ASN A 52 -2.04 8.73 -16.14
CA ASN A 52 -1.75 9.05 -17.54
C ASN A 52 -0.98 10.37 -17.66
N GLN A 53 -1.35 11.39 -16.88
CA GLN A 53 -0.62 12.66 -16.84
C GLN A 53 0.80 12.49 -16.27
N VAL A 54 0.97 11.70 -15.21
CA VAL A 54 2.29 11.41 -14.63
C VAL A 54 3.19 10.71 -15.64
N PHE A 55 2.67 9.71 -16.36
CA PHE A 55 3.44 9.00 -17.40
C PHE A 55 3.77 9.92 -18.58
N ALA A 56 2.85 10.80 -18.99
CA ALA A 56 3.08 11.77 -20.06
C ALA A 56 4.19 12.77 -19.73
N VAL A 57 4.13 13.38 -18.54
CA VAL A 57 5.15 14.33 -18.08
C VAL A 57 6.55 13.71 -18.01
N ASN A 58 6.63 12.41 -17.69
CA ASN A 58 7.89 11.67 -17.59
C ASN A 58 8.30 10.97 -18.90
N LYS A 59 7.63 11.26 -20.03
CA LYS A 59 7.90 10.66 -21.34
C LYS A 59 7.90 9.13 -21.32
N SER A 60 6.94 8.58 -20.59
CA SER A 60 6.79 7.14 -20.38
C SER A 60 5.39 6.63 -20.71
N GLU A 61 4.69 7.35 -21.61
CA GLU A 61 3.37 6.97 -22.10
C GLU A 61 3.39 5.56 -22.69
N GLY A 62 2.33 4.80 -22.44
CA GLY A 62 2.18 3.43 -22.93
C GLY A 62 3.03 2.39 -22.22
N ARG A 63 3.88 2.78 -21.25
CA ARG A 63 4.66 1.81 -20.47
C ARG A 63 3.76 0.98 -19.57
N PHE A 64 2.76 1.60 -18.96
CA PHE A 64 1.73 0.90 -18.20
C PHE A 64 0.34 1.22 -18.75
N ASN A 65 -0.45 0.17 -18.96
CA ASN A 65 -1.90 0.31 -19.12
C ASN A 65 -2.53 0.44 -17.73
N VAL A 66 -3.07 1.61 -17.40
CA VAL A 66 -3.64 1.89 -16.07
C VAL A 66 -5.14 1.69 -16.09
N ILE A 67 -5.62 0.79 -15.25
CA ILE A 67 -7.04 0.44 -15.14
C ILE A 67 -7.49 0.46 -13.68
N ALA A 68 -8.77 0.75 -13.43
CA ALA A 68 -9.40 0.59 -12.13
C ALA A 68 -10.35 -0.61 -12.16
N ILE A 69 -10.30 -1.47 -11.15
CA ILE A 69 -11.13 -2.66 -11.02
C ILE A 69 -11.85 -2.61 -9.68
N ASP A 70 -13.16 -2.82 -9.70
CA ASP A 70 -14.04 -2.66 -8.54
C ASP A 70 -14.08 -3.90 -7.63
N ASP A 71 -13.88 -5.09 -8.18
CA ASP A 71 -13.78 -6.34 -7.43
C ASP A 71 -12.32 -6.64 -7.05
N LEU A 72 -12.10 -6.96 -5.78
CA LEU A 72 -10.74 -7.22 -5.26
C LEU A 72 -10.13 -8.51 -5.82
N GLY A 73 -10.94 -9.56 -6.01
CA GLY A 73 -10.44 -10.83 -6.57
C GLY A 73 -10.00 -10.67 -8.02
N GLU A 74 -10.80 -9.95 -8.81
CA GLU A 74 -10.48 -9.63 -10.20
C GLU A 74 -9.24 -8.71 -10.28
N ALA A 75 -9.14 -7.72 -9.38
CA ALA A 75 -7.99 -6.82 -9.31
C ALA A 75 -6.67 -7.56 -9.01
N LEU A 76 -6.73 -8.56 -8.12
CA LEU A 76 -5.58 -9.38 -7.73
C LEU A 76 -5.23 -10.47 -8.74
N SER A 77 -6.18 -10.88 -9.60
CA SER A 77 -5.99 -12.02 -10.49
C SER A 77 -4.77 -11.86 -11.39
N GLY A 78 -3.82 -12.81 -11.27
CA GLY A 78 -2.61 -12.85 -12.08
C GLY A 78 -1.61 -11.72 -11.82
N CYS A 79 -1.67 -11.05 -10.68
CA CYS A 79 -0.68 -10.04 -10.31
C CYS A 79 0.68 -10.66 -10.01
N ASP A 80 1.74 -10.02 -10.48
CA ASP A 80 3.14 -10.31 -10.11
C ASP A 80 3.53 -9.53 -8.83
N MET A 81 2.88 -8.40 -8.57
CA MET A 81 3.14 -7.54 -7.42
C MET A 81 1.86 -6.91 -6.89
N VAL A 82 1.73 -6.86 -5.57
CA VAL A 82 0.65 -6.18 -4.85
C VAL A 82 1.25 -5.14 -3.90
N ILE A 83 0.80 -3.90 -4.01
CA ILE A 83 1.19 -2.81 -3.11
C ILE A 83 -0.02 -2.50 -2.23
N ILE A 84 0.15 -2.56 -0.90
CA ILE A 84 -0.92 -2.25 0.06
C ILE A 84 -0.61 -0.93 0.75
N SER A 85 -1.44 0.08 0.49
CA SER A 85 -1.32 1.40 1.09
C SER A 85 -2.70 1.96 1.41
N ILE A 86 -3.27 1.50 2.52
CA ILE A 86 -4.62 1.84 2.96
C ILE A 86 -4.60 2.53 4.32
N GLU A 87 -5.65 3.26 4.63
CA GLU A 87 -5.90 3.82 5.97
C GLU A 87 -7.19 3.21 6.52
N PRO A 88 -7.10 2.15 7.36
CA PRO A 88 -8.26 1.53 7.97
C PRO A 88 -8.97 2.45 8.96
N GLY A 89 -10.22 2.77 8.66
CA GLY A 89 -11.06 3.66 9.45
C GLY A 89 -11.13 5.09 8.90
N LYS A 90 -11.98 5.89 9.54
CA LYS A 90 -12.14 7.31 9.20
C LYS A 90 -11.08 8.16 9.89
N THR A 91 -10.89 9.38 9.40
CA THR A 91 -9.95 10.37 9.99
C THR A 91 -10.24 10.63 11.47
N GLU A 92 -11.52 10.62 11.87
CA GLU A 92 -11.94 10.81 13.26
C GLU A 92 -11.44 9.67 14.17
N CYS A 93 -11.34 8.43 13.64
CA CYS A 93 -10.78 7.31 14.38
C CYS A 93 -9.30 7.54 14.68
N ARG A 94 -8.55 8.06 13.71
CA ARG A 94 -7.13 8.38 13.89
C ARG A 94 -6.93 9.52 14.89
N TYR A 95 -7.77 10.54 14.83
CA TYR A 95 -7.77 11.61 15.82
C TYR A 95 -8.03 11.08 17.23
N GLY A 96 -9.05 10.21 17.38
CA GLY A 96 -9.35 9.57 18.66
C GLY A 96 -8.18 8.72 19.21
N ASP A 97 -7.46 8.00 18.34
CA ASP A 97 -6.28 7.20 18.73
C ASP A 97 -5.17 8.05 19.36
N LEU A 98 -5.05 9.32 18.95
CA LEU A 98 -4.04 10.25 19.46
C LEU A 98 -4.51 10.97 20.73
N VAL A 99 -5.75 11.47 20.75
CA VAL A 99 -6.25 12.37 21.81
C VAL A 99 -6.75 11.61 23.01
N LEU A 100 -7.36 10.43 22.84
CA LEU A 100 -7.88 9.65 23.95
C LEU A 100 -6.81 9.29 25.01
N PRO A 101 -5.58 8.86 24.64
CA PRO A 101 -4.52 8.58 25.60
C PRO A 101 -4.06 9.80 26.43
N GLU A 102 -4.20 11.01 25.89
CA GLU A 102 -3.84 12.24 26.61
C GLU A 102 -4.65 12.43 27.88
N GLN A 103 -5.92 11.97 27.89
CA GLN A 103 -6.79 12.01 29.07
C GLN A 103 -6.23 11.16 30.23
N TYR A 104 -5.31 10.25 29.92
CA TYR A 104 -4.61 9.38 30.88
C TYR A 104 -3.14 9.76 31.04
N GLY A 105 -2.76 10.96 30.64
CA GLY A 105 -1.38 11.47 30.74
C GLY A 105 -0.40 10.84 29.76
N ILE A 106 -0.87 10.13 28.70
CA ILE A 106 -0.04 9.50 27.69
C ILE A 106 0.00 10.38 26.45
N LEU A 107 1.10 11.09 26.28
CA LEU A 107 1.31 11.94 25.11
C LEU A 107 1.96 11.13 23.97
N GLN A 108 1.35 11.15 22.80
CA GLN A 108 1.84 10.47 21.60
C GLN A 108 1.90 11.45 20.43
N SER A 109 3.03 11.51 19.72
CA SER A 109 3.15 12.36 18.53
C SER A 109 2.42 11.77 17.33
N VAL A 110 2.62 10.49 17.05
CA VAL A 110 2.02 9.76 15.92
C VAL A 110 1.33 8.47 16.34
N GLY A 111 1.92 7.68 17.23
CA GLY A 111 1.32 6.47 17.82
C GLY A 111 0.91 5.40 16.80
N ASP A 112 1.60 5.28 15.67
CA ASP A 112 1.16 4.41 14.57
C ASP A 112 1.31 2.91 14.87
N THR A 113 2.32 2.51 15.66
CA THR A 113 2.65 1.08 15.89
C THR A 113 2.65 0.72 17.37
N THR A 114 3.13 1.59 18.24
CA THR A 114 3.29 1.35 19.67
C THR A 114 2.33 2.21 20.48
N GLY A 115 2.12 1.81 21.74
CA GLY A 115 1.23 2.51 22.67
C GLY A 115 -0.27 2.30 22.39
N PRO A 116 -1.14 2.98 23.13
CA PRO A 116 -2.59 2.81 23.03
C PRO A 116 -3.14 3.08 21.63
N GLY A 117 -2.68 4.14 20.98
CA GLY A 117 -3.09 4.49 19.61
C GLY A 117 -2.72 3.41 18.61
N GLY A 118 -1.50 2.86 18.68
CA GLY A 118 -1.07 1.76 17.83
C GLY A 118 -1.91 0.49 18.01
N ILE A 119 -2.31 0.17 19.23
CA ILE A 119 -3.19 -0.97 19.55
C ILE A 119 -4.57 -0.77 18.91
N MET A 120 -5.17 0.41 19.08
CA MET A 120 -6.49 0.71 18.51
C MET A 120 -6.46 0.69 16.99
N ARG A 121 -5.41 1.22 16.39
CA ARG A 121 -5.20 1.18 14.92
C ARG A 121 -5.03 -0.25 14.43
N ALA A 122 -4.23 -1.07 15.12
CA ALA A 122 -4.06 -2.48 14.81
C ALA A 122 -5.40 -3.25 14.83
N ARG A 123 -6.24 -3.03 15.85
CA ARG A 123 -7.56 -3.67 15.91
C ARG A 123 -8.44 -3.41 14.69
N ARG A 124 -8.31 -2.25 14.06
CA ARG A 124 -9.03 -1.94 12.81
C ARG A 124 -8.36 -2.53 11.58
N ALA A 125 -7.02 -2.53 11.56
CA ALA A 125 -6.26 -2.98 10.40
C ALA A 125 -6.16 -4.49 10.26
N LEU A 126 -5.90 -5.22 11.36
CA LEU A 126 -5.58 -6.64 11.31
C LEU A 126 -6.66 -7.52 10.66
N PRO A 127 -7.97 -7.35 10.93
CA PRO A 127 -9.00 -8.13 10.23
C PRO A 127 -8.94 -7.96 8.71
N ILE A 128 -8.72 -6.73 8.24
CA ILE A 128 -8.59 -6.42 6.81
C ILE A 128 -7.37 -7.13 6.22
N PHE A 129 -6.24 -7.12 6.94
CA PHE A 129 -5.01 -7.77 6.47
C PHE A 129 -5.11 -9.29 6.45
N PHE A 130 -5.84 -9.91 7.38
CA PHE A 130 -6.16 -11.34 7.32
C PHE A 130 -6.99 -11.69 6.09
N ASP A 131 -7.99 -10.88 5.75
CA ASP A 131 -8.83 -11.10 4.57
C ASP A 131 -8.05 -10.83 3.27
N LEU A 132 -7.21 -9.80 3.23
CA LEU A 132 -6.32 -9.53 2.10
C LEU A 132 -5.35 -10.69 1.84
N ALA A 133 -4.75 -11.25 2.89
CA ALA A 133 -3.83 -12.38 2.76
C ALA A 133 -4.51 -13.60 2.12
N LYS A 134 -5.75 -13.94 2.56
CA LYS A 134 -6.53 -15.03 1.97
C LYS A 134 -6.88 -14.76 0.50
N LYS A 135 -7.21 -13.52 0.14
CA LYS A 135 -7.47 -13.13 -1.24
C LYS A 135 -6.21 -13.22 -2.10
N ILE A 136 -5.07 -12.79 -1.59
CA ILE A 136 -3.77 -12.92 -2.27
C ILE A 136 -3.42 -14.40 -2.48
N GLU A 137 -3.59 -15.26 -1.46
CA GLU A 137 -3.40 -16.70 -1.57
C GLU A 137 -4.27 -17.32 -2.67
N GLN A 138 -5.52 -16.87 -2.78
CA GLN A 138 -6.48 -17.39 -3.76
C GLN A 138 -6.21 -16.93 -5.19
N PHE A 139 -5.86 -15.65 -5.40
CA PHE A 139 -5.85 -15.03 -6.73
C PHE A 139 -4.46 -14.75 -7.31
N CYS A 140 -3.43 -14.60 -6.46
CA CYS A 140 -2.06 -14.34 -6.87
C CYS A 140 -1.03 -14.86 -5.85
N PRO A 141 -0.99 -16.18 -5.55
CA PRO A 141 -0.16 -16.73 -4.46
C PRO A 141 1.32 -16.51 -4.64
N ASP A 142 1.78 -16.31 -5.87
CA ASP A 142 3.19 -16.11 -6.19
C ASP A 142 3.62 -14.64 -6.22
N ALA A 143 2.68 -13.70 -6.05
CA ALA A 143 2.96 -12.27 -6.10
C ALA A 143 3.86 -11.82 -4.95
N TRP A 144 4.73 -10.84 -5.23
CA TRP A 144 5.39 -10.06 -4.19
C TRP A 144 4.42 -9.05 -3.59
N VAL A 145 4.37 -8.96 -2.27
CA VAL A 145 3.48 -8.04 -1.54
C VAL A 145 4.30 -7.01 -0.79
N ILE A 146 4.08 -5.73 -1.09
CA ILE A 146 4.75 -4.63 -0.39
C ILE A 146 3.71 -3.88 0.44
N ASN A 147 3.88 -3.89 1.77
CA ASN A 147 2.99 -3.22 2.69
C ASN A 147 3.56 -1.87 3.14
N TYR A 148 2.82 -0.79 2.89
CA TYR A 148 3.08 0.57 3.40
C TYR A 148 2.09 1.00 4.50
N THR A 149 1.09 0.17 4.80
CA THR A 149 0.06 0.48 5.80
C THR A 149 0.59 0.34 7.22
N ASN A 150 0.32 1.32 8.05
CA ASN A 150 0.58 1.27 9.48
C ASN A 150 -0.62 0.68 10.29
N PRO A 151 -0.34 -0.05 11.37
CA PRO A 151 0.95 -0.43 11.98
C PRO A 151 1.73 -1.43 11.10
N MET A 152 2.79 -0.99 10.45
CA MET A 152 3.47 -1.74 9.39
C MET A 152 3.91 -3.13 9.84
N THR A 153 4.56 -3.24 10.98
CA THR A 153 5.04 -4.52 11.50
C THR A 153 3.89 -5.50 11.79
N LEU A 154 2.81 -5.03 12.42
CA LEU A 154 1.66 -5.87 12.78
C LEU A 154 0.87 -6.28 11.54
N CYS A 155 0.66 -5.35 10.61
CA CYS A 155 0.00 -5.64 9.34
C CYS A 155 0.79 -6.67 8.51
N THR A 156 2.10 -6.52 8.40
CA THR A 156 2.95 -7.48 7.69
C THR A 156 2.96 -8.85 8.39
N ALA A 157 3.04 -8.89 9.72
CA ALA A 157 2.94 -10.12 10.49
C ALA A 157 1.58 -10.82 10.29
N ALA A 158 0.49 -10.07 10.17
CA ALA A 158 -0.84 -10.62 9.90
C ALA A 158 -0.92 -11.29 8.53
N LEU A 159 -0.26 -10.73 7.50
CA LEU A 159 -0.16 -11.38 6.19
C LEU A 159 0.48 -12.75 6.30
N TYR A 160 1.64 -12.86 6.95
CA TYR A 160 2.33 -14.14 7.16
C TYR A 160 1.53 -15.11 8.03
N LYS A 161 0.79 -14.61 9.02
CA LYS A 161 -0.03 -15.47 9.88
C LYS A 161 -1.20 -16.10 9.15
N ALA A 162 -1.82 -15.38 8.22
CA ALA A 162 -2.94 -15.88 7.44
C ALA A 162 -2.51 -16.70 6.22
N PHE A 163 -1.38 -16.33 5.61
CA PHE A 163 -0.80 -17.02 4.45
C PHE A 163 0.72 -17.18 4.67
N PRO A 164 1.18 -18.28 5.31
CA PRO A 164 2.60 -18.46 5.68
C PRO A 164 3.59 -18.46 4.51
N ALA A 165 3.16 -18.83 3.30
CA ALA A 165 3.99 -18.86 2.10
C ALA A 165 4.06 -17.50 1.36
N ILE A 166 3.38 -16.48 1.85
CA ILE A 166 3.34 -15.15 1.21
C ILE A 166 4.74 -14.55 1.08
N LYS A 167 5.02 -13.91 -0.04
CA LYS A 167 6.28 -13.17 -0.27
C LYS A 167 6.05 -11.70 0.09
N ALA A 168 5.94 -11.37 1.38
CA ALA A 168 5.59 -10.03 1.82
C ALA A 168 6.75 -9.31 2.51
N LEU A 169 6.82 -8.00 2.32
CA LEU A 169 7.71 -7.12 3.07
C LEU A 169 7.01 -5.82 3.45
N GLY A 170 7.34 -5.27 4.61
CA GLY A 170 6.88 -3.98 5.07
C GLY A 170 7.91 -2.90 4.76
N CYS A 171 7.46 -1.80 4.17
CA CYS A 171 8.30 -0.65 3.87
C CYS A 171 7.82 0.58 4.64
N CYS A 172 8.76 1.31 5.23
CA CYS A 172 8.49 2.58 5.90
C CYS A 172 9.49 3.64 5.41
N HIS A 173 9.04 4.86 5.19
CA HIS A 173 9.90 5.95 4.75
C HIS A 173 11.09 6.21 5.70
N LYS A 174 10.93 5.98 6.99
CA LYS A 174 12.03 6.09 7.96
C LYS A 174 13.14 5.07 7.71
N ALA A 175 12.79 3.84 7.34
CA ALA A 175 13.79 2.82 7.01
C ALA A 175 14.60 3.22 5.77
N VAL A 176 13.93 3.75 4.74
CA VAL A 176 14.59 4.22 3.52
C VAL A 176 15.51 5.42 3.81
N SER A 177 15.05 6.38 4.59
CA SER A 177 15.88 7.54 4.99
C SER A 177 17.10 7.12 5.78
N TYR A 178 16.95 6.15 6.70
CA TYR A 178 18.07 5.64 7.50
C TYR A 178 19.09 4.90 6.65
N THR A 179 18.64 4.09 5.70
CA THR A 179 19.52 3.37 4.77
C THR A 179 20.36 4.33 3.93
N ASN A 180 19.75 5.41 3.43
CA ASN A 180 20.47 6.43 2.66
C ASN A 180 21.51 7.22 3.48
N LEU A 181 21.31 7.31 4.81
CA LEU A 181 22.28 7.98 5.70
C LEU A 181 23.46 7.07 6.11
N THR A 182 23.29 5.75 6.02
CA THR A 182 24.29 4.79 6.48
C THR A 182 25.11 4.16 5.37
N LEU A 183 24.71 4.30 4.11
CA LEU A 183 25.52 3.85 2.98
C LEU A 183 26.65 4.85 2.73
N PRO A 184 27.92 4.40 2.69
CA PRO A 184 29.00 5.27 2.29
C PRO A 184 28.77 5.75 0.86
N ALA A 185 28.96 7.04 0.63
CA ALA A 185 29.00 7.58 -0.72
C ALA A 185 30.22 6.98 -1.43
N ASN A 186 29.97 6.08 -2.39
CA ASN A 186 30.99 5.60 -3.31
C ASN A 186 31.19 6.62 -4.43
#